data_e59da849c18f2b797092d62351ed96e3
#
_entry.id   e59da849c18f2b797092d62351ed96e3
#
_cell.length_a   1.000
_cell.length_b   1.000
_cell.length_c   1.000
_cell.angle_alpha   90.00
_cell.angle_beta   90.00
_cell.angle_gamma   90.00
#
_symmetry.space_group_name_H-M   'P 1'
#
loop_
_entity.id
_entity.type
_entity.pdbx_description
1 polymer ?
#
loop_
_entity_poly.entity_id
_entity_poly.type
_entity_poly.pdbx_seq_one_letter_code
_entity_poly.pdbx_strand_id
1 'polypeptide(L)'
;YQTILFDLDGTITDSGSGIMRSILYATEQLGWPAPSEETLRSFIGPPLYESFLHMAPSAEAAQQAVGHYRAYYQRKGMFENHVYPGIPEVLIRLKEAGAKLYIATSKPEEFAKKIITHFDLDRYFTGIYGASMDGHRSKKADVIQYALTEAQLDPTKEAIIMVGDRNHDILGAQQNGLDSIGVL
;
A
#
# COMPACT_ATOMS: atom_id res chain seq x y z
N TYR A 1 -5.68 18.75 -11.57
CA TYR A 1 -4.71 17.68 -11.79
C TYR A 1 -5.22 16.73 -12.85
N GLN A 2 -4.36 16.37 -13.78
CA GLN A 2 -4.67 15.38 -14.82
C GLN A 2 -4.02 14.02 -14.53
N THR A 3 -3.08 13.99 -13.60
CA THR A 3 -2.37 12.78 -13.18
C THR A 3 -2.49 12.62 -11.67
N ILE A 4 -3.03 11.49 -11.22
CA ILE A 4 -3.32 11.22 -9.81
C ILE A 4 -2.72 9.88 -9.42
N LEU A 5 -1.88 9.89 -8.40
CA LEU A 5 -1.36 8.70 -7.74
C LEU A 5 -2.20 8.42 -6.48
N PHE A 6 -2.64 7.20 -6.29
CA PHE A 6 -3.37 6.75 -5.09
C PHE A 6 -2.53 5.76 -4.29
N ASP A 7 -2.54 5.90 -2.97
CA ASP A 7 -2.21 4.75 -2.12
C ASP A 7 -3.34 3.71 -2.20
N LEU A 8 -3.08 2.52 -1.70
CA LEU A 8 -4.03 1.41 -1.73
C LEU A 8 -4.67 1.18 -0.36
N ASP A 9 -3.86 0.77 0.64
CA ASP A 9 -4.34 0.39 1.97
C ASP A 9 -4.71 1.60 2.81
N GLY A 10 -5.98 1.76 3.17
CA GLY A 10 -6.50 2.92 3.89
C GLY A 10 -7.01 4.04 2.98
N THR A 11 -6.79 3.93 1.67
CA THR A 11 -7.20 4.95 0.69
C THR A 11 -8.22 4.40 -0.31
N ILE A 12 -7.89 3.34 -1.04
CA ILE A 12 -8.80 2.64 -1.97
C ILE A 12 -9.52 1.50 -1.26
N THR A 13 -8.79 0.76 -0.42
CA THR A 13 -9.32 -0.42 0.27
C THR A 13 -9.07 -0.38 1.78
N ASP A 14 -10.02 -0.93 2.55
CA ASP A 14 -9.83 -1.28 3.96
C ASP A 14 -9.31 -2.72 4.05
N SER A 15 -8.00 -2.84 4.12
CA SER A 15 -7.29 -4.11 4.23
C SER A 15 -6.99 -4.52 5.68
N GLY A 16 -7.47 -3.76 6.65
CA GLY A 16 -7.11 -3.91 8.06
C GLY A 16 -7.33 -5.32 8.59
N SER A 17 -8.48 -5.93 8.30
CA SER A 17 -8.81 -7.29 8.75
C SER A 17 -7.80 -8.33 8.27
N GLY A 18 -7.47 -8.32 7.00
CA GLY A 18 -6.53 -9.28 6.40
C GLY A 18 -5.10 -9.10 6.90
N ILE A 19 -4.66 -7.84 7.07
CA ILE A 19 -3.35 -7.53 7.64
C ILE A 19 -3.28 -8.03 9.09
N MET A 20 -4.23 -7.65 9.94
CA MET A 20 -4.24 -8.04 11.36
C MET A 20 -4.29 -9.56 11.55
N ARG A 21 -5.09 -10.29 10.77
CA ARG A 21 -5.12 -11.76 10.81
C ARG A 21 -3.82 -12.40 10.38
N SER A 22 -3.15 -11.81 9.39
CA SER A 22 -1.84 -12.29 8.94
C SER A 22 -0.76 -12.09 10.00
N ILE A 23 -0.81 -11.00 10.78
CA ILE A 23 0.09 -10.76 11.90
C ILE A 23 -0.18 -11.77 13.02
N LEU A 24 -1.45 -11.95 13.42
CA LEU A 24 -1.82 -12.93 14.44
C LEU A 24 -1.38 -14.34 14.06
N TYR A 25 -1.55 -14.73 12.80
CA TYR A 25 -1.03 -16.00 12.30
C TYR A 25 0.48 -16.09 12.44
N ALA A 26 1.23 -15.05 12.04
CA ALA A 26 2.69 -15.06 12.15
C ALA A 26 3.18 -15.17 13.59
N THR A 27 2.57 -14.43 14.53
CA THR A 27 2.93 -14.48 15.95
C THR A 27 2.59 -15.84 16.58
N GLU A 28 1.46 -16.43 16.21
CA GLU A 28 1.05 -17.77 16.65
C GLU A 28 2.05 -18.85 16.19
N GLN A 29 2.47 -18.81 14.90
CA GLN A 29 3.44 -19.77 14.37
C GLN A 29 4.81 -19.69 15.07
N LEU A 30 5.17 -18.52 15.59
CA LEU A 30 6.44 -18.29 16.30
C LEU A 30 6.30 -18.45 17.83
N GLY A 31 5.12 -18.76 18.33
CA GLY A 31 4.84 -18.87 19.77
C GLY A 31 4.97 -17.54 20.51
N TRP A 32 4.78 -16.41 19.82
CA TRP A 32 4.83 -15.09 20.44
C TRP A 32 3.48 -14.74 21.08
N PRO A 33 3.47 -13.86 22.11
CA PRO A 33 2.23 -13.34 22.65
C PRO A 33 1.42 -12.62 21.54
N ALA A 34 0.10 -12.76 21.61
CA ALA A 34 -0.77 -12.04 20.68
C ALA A 34 -0.61 -10.53 20.89
N PRO A 35 -0.35 -9.77 19.81
CA PRO A 35 -0.22 -8.30 19.89
C PRO A 35 -1.54 -7.65 20.30
N SER A 36 -1.45 -6.47 20.93
CA SER A 36 -2.62 -5.64 21.21
C SER A 36 -3.27 -5.14 19.91
N GLU A 37 -4.54 -4.75 19.98
CA GLU A 37 -5.23 -4.17 18.82
C GLU A 37 -4.51 -2.92 18.29
N GLU A 38 -3.99 -2.08 19.17
CA GLU A 38 -3.20 -0.90 18.80
C GLU A 38 -1.95 -1.29 18.00
N THR A 39 -1.21 -2.31 18.49
CA THR A 39 -0.04 -2.84 17.79
C THR A 39 -0.44 -3.41 16.42
N LEU A 40 -1.53 -4.17 16.33
CA LEU A 40 -2.02 -4.71 15.06
C LEU A 40 -2.35 -3.61 14.06
N ARG A 41 -3.01 -2.54 14.49
CA ARG A 41 -3.35 -1.40 13.63
C ARG A 41 -2.13 -0.62 13.15
N SER A 42 -1.05 -0.57 13.93
CA SER A 42 0.18 0.14 13.55
C SER A 42 0.91 -0.49 12.35
N PHE A 43 0.59 -1.74 12.01
CA PHE A 43 1.15 -2.42 10.82
C PHE A 43 0.51 -1.98 9.50
N ILE A 44 -0.62 -1.29 9.55
CA ILE A 44 -1.31 -0.84 8.32
C ILE A 44 -0.57 0.37 7.77
N GLY A 45 0.05 0.22 6.61
CA GLY A 45 0.76 1.28 5.87
C GLY A 45 2.29 1.22 5.95
N PRO A 46 2.95 1.09 7.12
CA PRO A 46 4.40 0.99 7.17
C PRO A 46 4.97 -0.28 6.51
N PRO A 47 6.27 -0.26 6.15
CA PRO A 47 6.95 -1.46 5.67
C PRO A 47 6.90 -2.60 6.69
N LEU A 48 6.45 -3.77 6.24
CA LEU A 48 6.15 -4.92 7.08
C LEU A 48 7.34 -5.38 7.95
N TYR A 49 8.55 -5.44 7.36
CA TYR A 49 9.74 -5.86 8.09
C TYR A 49 10.09 -4.90 9.23
N GLU A 50 10.02 -3.60 8.99
CA GLU A 50 10.28 -2.57 10.01
C GLU A 50 9.28 -2.70 11.17
N SER A 51 8.01 -2.94 10.85
CA SER A 51 6.97 -3.13 11.86
C SER A 51 7.24 -4.37 12.73
N PHE A 52 7.62 -5.50 12.13
CA PHE A 52 7.98 -6.70 12.90
C PHE A 52 9.26 -6.51 13.70
N LEU A 53 10.22 -5.74 13.21
CA LEU A 53 11.48 -5.50 13.91
C LEU A 53 11.28 -4.81 15.28
N HIS A 54 10.24 -3.99 15.43
CA HIS A 54 9.91 -3.34 16.70
C HIS A 54 9.39 -4.30 17.78
N MET A 55 8.87 -5.47 17.41
CA MET A 55 8.33 -6.45 18.36
C MET A 55 9.10 -7.77 18.41
N ALA A 56 9.97 -8.01 17.44
CA ALA A 56 10.74 -9.25 17.36
C ALA A 56 11.94 -9.23 18.31
N PRO A 57 12.34 -10.38 18.88
CA PRO A 57 13.53 -10.47 19.73
C PRO A 57 14.86 -10.34 18.94
N SER A 58 14.83 -10.52 17.63
CA SER A 58 16.00 -10.38 16.74
C SER A 58 15.58 -10.07 15.30
N ALA A 59 16.53 -9.64 14.48
CA ALA A 59 16.33 -9.42 13.05
C ALA A 59 15.92 -10.70 12.31
N GLU A 60 16.51 -11.85 12.68
CA GLU A 60 16.17 -13.15 12.11
C GLU A 60 14.72 -13.54 12.46
N ALA A 61 14.29 -13.29 13.69
CA ALA A 61 12.92 -13.55 14.11
C ALA A 61 11.92 -12.63 13.39
N ALA A 62 12.26 -11.37 13.16
CA ALA A 62 11.46 -10.46 12.33
C ALA A 62 11.32 -10.98 10.90
N GLN A 63 12.41 -11.50 10.31
CA GLN A 63 12.38 -12.06 8.97
C GLN A 63 11.52 -13.34 8.88
N GLN A 64 11.55 -14.19 9.91
CA GLN A 64 10.68 -15.35 10.00
C GLN A 64 9.22 -14.95 10.11
N ALA A 65 8.91 -13.92 10.91
CA ALA A 65 7.56 -13.38 11.05
C ALA A 65 7.03 -12.85 9.71
N VAL A 66 7.85 -12.13 8.93
CA VAL A 66 7.49 -11.71 7.57
C VAL A 66 7.15 -12.92 6.69
N GLY A 67 7.90 -14.00 6.78
CA GLY A 67 7.64 -15.24 6.04
C GLY A 67 6.26 -15.84 6.38
N HIS A 68 5.96 -16.00 7.66
CA HIS A 68 4.66 -16.52 8.13
C HIS A 68 3.49 -15.58 7.78
N TYR A 69 3.68 -14.26 7.95
CA TYR A 69 2.71 -13.27 7.51
C TYR A 69 2.39 -13.43 6.03
N ARG A 70 3.41 -13.46 5.16
CA ARG A 70 3.24 -13.57 3.71
C ARG A 70 2.54 -14.87 3.32
N ALA A 71 2.84 -15.99 3.99
CA ALA A 71 2.20 -17.27 3.74
C ALA A 71 0.67 -17.23 3.97
N TYR A 72 0.21 -16.58 5.04
CA TYR A 72 -1.22 -16.38 5.29
C TYR A 72 -1.80 -15.33 4.35
N TYR A 73 -1.13 -14.18 4.22
CA TYR A 73 -1.60 -13.04 3.45
C TYR A 73 -1.86 -13.41 1.98
N GLN A 74 -0.93 -14.12 1.34
CA GLN A 74 -1.06 -14.55 -0.05
C GLN A 74 -2.24 -15.50 -0.26
N ARG A 75 -2.52 -16.34 0.71
CA ARG A 75 -3.54 -17.39 0.61
C ARG A 75 -4.94 -16.90 0.95
N LYS A 76 -5.07 -16.01 1.94
CA LYS A 76 -6.34 -15.52 2.47
C LYS A 76 -6.38 -14.03 2.73
N GLY A 77 -5.38 -13.51 3.46
CA GLY A 77 -5.41 -12.17 4.04
C GLY A 77 -5.61 -11.06 3.02
N MET A 78 -5.03 -11.17 1.81
CA MET A 78 -5.19 -10.14 0.79
C MET A 78 -6.64 -10.00 0.29
N PHE A 79 -7.47 -11.03 0.44
CA PHE A 79 -8.88 -11.04 0.04
C PHE A 79 -9.84 -10.81 1.22
N GLU A 80 -9.33 -10.79 2.46
CA GLU A 80 -10.03 -10.31 3.65
C GLU A 80 -9.98 -8.78 3.70
N ASN A 81 -10.55 -8.14 2.69
CA ASN A 81 -10.38 -6.76 2.32
C ASN A 81 -11.67 -6.26 1.65
N HIS A 82 -11.93 -4.97 1.61
CA HIS A 82 -13.04 -4.39 0.88
C HIS A 82 -12.71 -2.99 0.36
N VAL A 83 -13.33 -2.62 -0.74
CA VAL A 83 -13.22 -1.27 -1.33
C VAL A 83 -14.04 -0.30 -0.49
N TYR A 84 -13.48 0.87 -0.16
CA TYR A 84 -14.25 1.90 0.54
C TYR A 84 -15.47 2.35 -0.27
N PRO A 85 -16.61 2.61 0.40
CA PRO A 85 -17.79 3.15 -0.26
C PRO A 85 -17.49 4.44 -1.03
N GLY A 86 -18.00 4.58 -2.25
CA GLY A 86 -17.80 5.75 -3.10
C GLY A 86 -16.53 5.74 -3.95
N ILE A 87 -15.56 4.85 -3.69
CA ILE A 87 -14.33 4.77 -4.50
C ILE A 87 -14.61 4.45 -5.97
N PRO A 88 -15.44 3.43 -6.32
CA PRO A 88 -15.73 3.16 -7.73
C PRO A 88 -16.30 4.37 -8.46
N GLU A 89 -17.22 5.10 -7.84
CA GLU A 89 -17.85 6.30 -8.39
C GLU A 89 -16.84 7.43 -8.59
N VAL A 90 -15.91 7.62 -7.65
CA VAL A 90 -14.84 8.62 -7.77
C VAL A 90 -13.91 8.27 -8.93
N LEU A 91 -13.48 7.00 -9.04
CA LEU A 91 -12.60 6.55 -10.12
C LEU A 91 -13.26 6.73 -11.50
N ILE A 92 -14.55 6.40 -11.63
CA ILE A 92 -15.33 6.61 -12.86
C ILE A 92 -15.31 8.10 -13.23
N ARG A 93 -15.69 8.99 -12.30
CA ARG A 93 -15.77 10.44 -12.55
C ARG A 93 -14.42 11.04 -12.95
N LEU A 94 -13.33 10.59 -12.31
CA LEU A 94 -11.98 11.04 -12.65
C LEU A 94 -11.56 10.58 -14.06
N LYS A 95 -11.89 9.34 -14.42
CA LYS A 95 -11.63 8.82 -15.78
C LYS A 95 -12.46 9.56 -16.84
N GLU A 96 -13.73 9.83 -16.58
CA GLU A 96 -14.60 10.61 -17.47
C GLU A 96 -14.09 12.05 -17.64
N ALA A 97 -13.48 12.63 -16.62
CA ALA A 97 -12.80 13.93 -16.66
C ALA A 97 -11.44 13.88 -17.39
N GLY A 98 -11.02 12.72 -17.89
CA GLY A 98 -9.77 12.55 -18.64
C GLY A 98 -8.52 12.37 -17.78
N ALA A 99 -8.65 12.14 -16.47
CA ALA A 99 -7.51 11.94 -15.60
C ALA A 99 -6.84 10.59 -15.83
N LYS A 100 -5.50 10.55 -15.70
CA LYS A 100 -4.68 9.35 -15.66
C LYS A 100 -4.52 8.96 -14.19
N LEU A 101 -4.95 7.75 -13.86
CA LEU A 101 -4.93 7.24 -12.49
C LEU A 101 -3.88 6.14 -12.34
N TYR A 102 -3.14 6.20 -11.24
CA TYR A 102 -2.09 5.24 -10.91
C TYR A 102 -2.20 4.83 -9.44
N ILE A 103 -1.74 3.63 -9.12
CA ILE A 103 -1.49 3.21 -7.75
C ILE A 103 0.00 3.39 -7.45
N ALA A 104 0.33 3.98 -6.29
CA ALA A 104 1.68 4.08 -5.74
C ALA A 104 1.64 3.70 -4.25
N THR A 105 1.92 2.44 -3.93
CA THR A 105 1.71 1.86 -2.60
C THR A 105 2.96 1.20 -2.01
N SER A 106 3.14 1.31 -0.69
CA SER A 106 4.19 0.54 0.03
C SER A 106 3.89 -0.95 0.14
N LYS A 107 2.69 -1.39 -0.29
CA LYS A 107 2.38 -2.82 -0.46
C LYS A 107 3.21 -3.41 -1.61
N PRO A 108 3.68 -4.67 -1.50
CA PRO A 108 4.32 -5.36 -2.62
C PRO A 108 3.47 -5.31 -3.89
N GLU A 109 4.09 -4.93 -5.00
CA GLU A 109 3.41 -4.66 -6.27
C GLU A 109 2.57 -5.84 -6.77
N GLU A 110 3.08 -7.07 -6.60
CA GLU A 110 2.34 -8.28 -6.97
C GLU A 110 1.01 -8.42 -6.19
N PHE A 111 1.01 -8.04 -4.91
CA PHE A 111 -0.21 -8.10 -4.09
C PHE A 111 -1.17 -6.96 -4.45
N ALA A 112 -0.64 -5.77 -4.69
CA ALA A 112 -1.45 -4.65 -5.13
C ALA A 112 -2.19 -4.97 -6.44
N LYS A 113 -1.49 -5.53 -7.44
CA LYS A 113 -2.08 -5.96 -8.71
C LYS A 113 -3.19 -7.00 -8.51
N LYS A 114 -2.95 -8.03 -7.69
CA LYS A 114 -3.95 -9.07 -7.40
C LYS A 114 -5.19 -8.51 -6.69
N ILE A 115 -5.02 -7.59 -5.74
CA ILE A 115 -6.13 -6.96 -5.02
C ILE A 115 -6.96 -6.09 -5.97
N ILE A 116 -6.31 -5.23 -6.75
CA ILE A 116 -6.99 -4.35 -7.69
C ILE A 116 -7.77 -5.16 -8.75
N THR A 117 -7.20 -6.25 -9.27
CA THR A 117 -7.89 -7.15 -10.20
C THR A 117 -9.05 -7.89 -9.52
N HIS A 118 -8.87 -8.34 -8.27
CA HIS A 118 -9.93 -9.03 -7.51
C HIS A 118 -11.21 -8.17 -7.34
N PHE A 119 -11.05 -6.87 -7.24
CA PHE A 119 -12.16 -5.92 -7.11
C PHE A 119 -12.63 -5.32 -8.45
N ASP A 120 -12.13 -5.81 -9.60
CA ASP A 120 -12.45 -5.29 -10.95
C ASP A 120 -12.14 -3.79 -11.11
N LEU A 121 -11.11 -3.28 -10.39
CA LEU A 121 -10.70 -1.89 -10.44
C LEU A 121 -9.53 -1.61 -11.40
N ASP A 122 -8.88 -2.64 -11.93
CA ASP A 122 -7.72 -2.54 -12.83
C ASP A 122 -8.00 -1.68 -14.08
N ARG A 123 -9.22 -1.73 -14.60
CA ARG A 123 -9.68 -0.93 -15.73
C ARG A 123 -9.59 0.59 -15.53
N TYR A 124 -9.55 1.05 -14.28
CA TYR A 124 -9.46 2.49 -13.98
C TYR A 124 -8.02 2.99 -13.93
N PHE A 125 -7.06 2.12 -13.65
CA PHE A 125 -5.67 2.51 -13.45
C PHE A 125 -4.82 2.31 -14.70
N THR A 126 -4.03 3.32 -15.03
CA THR A 126 -3.06 3.27 -16.13
C THR A 126 -1.83 2.45 -15.74
N GLY A 127 -1.49 2.42 -14.46
CA GLY A 127 -0.39 1.64 -13.92
C GLY A 127 -0.55 1.40 -12.42
N ILE A 128 0.05 0.30 -11.94
CA ILE A 128 0.05 -0.10 -10.54
C ILE A 128 1.50 -0.32 -10.12
N TYR A 129 1.99 0.51 -9.22
CA TYR A 129 3.37 0.53 -8.75
C TYR A 129 3.39 0.30 -7.24
N GLY A 130 4.24 -0.60 -6.80
CA GLY A 130 4.32 -0.99 -5.41
C GLY A 130 5.73 -1.23 -4.94
N ALA A 131 5.88 -1.62 -3.66
CA ALA A 131 7.14 -2.06 -3.11
C ALA A 131 7.68 -3.30 -3.84
N SER A 132 9.00 -3.48 -3.84
CA SER A 132 9.63 -4.72 -4.28
C SER A 132 9.53 -5.79 -3.19
N MET A 133 9.45 -7.07 -3.59
CA MET A 133 9.36 -8.19 -2.64
C MET A 133 10.64 -8.40 -1.81
N ASP A 134 11.79 -7.98 -2.34
CA ASP A 134 13.09 -8.04 -1.68
C ASP A 134 13.33 -6.90 -0.66
N GLY A 135 12.44 -5.89 -0.63
CA GLY A 135 12.49 -4.77 0.29
C GLY A 135 13.40 -3.60 -0.14
N HIS A 136 14.11 -3.69 -1.27
CA HIS A 136 14.97 -2.61 -1.76
C HIS A 136 14.18 -1.34 -2.10
N ARG A 137 12.94 -1.49 -2.56
CA ARG A 137 11.99 -0.41 -2.78
C ARG A 137 10.79 -0.62 -1.84
N SER A 138 10.82 -0.05 -0.65
CA SER A 138 9.76 -0.22 0.37
C SER A 138 9.19 1.09 0.88
N LYS A 139 10.00 2.16 0.89
CA LYS A 139 9.56 3.49 1.35
C LYS A 139 8.67 4.15 0.31
N LYS A 140 7.66 4.90 0.78
CA LYS A 140 6.71 5.58 -0.12
C LYS A 140 7.41 6.49 -1.13
N ALA A 141 8.42 7.25 -0.72
CA ALA A 141 9.17 8.12 -1.62
C ALA A 141 9.84 7.35 -2.78
N ASP A 142 10.43 6.18 -2.49
CA ASP A 142 11.09 5.34 -3.50
C ASP A 142 10.06 4.72 -4.46
N VAL A 143 8.88 4.35 -3.95
CA VAL A 143 7.78 3.84 -4.77
C VAL A 143 7.22 4.92 -5.68
N ILE A 144 7.04 6.15 -5.18
CA ILE A 144 6.58 7.28 -6.00
C ILE A 144 7.62 7.58 -7.08
N GLN A 145 8.92 7.65 -6.75
CA GLN A 145 9.99 7.86 -7.72
C GLN A 145 9.98 6.78 -8.80
N TYR A 146 9.80 5.53 -8.42
CA TYR A 146 9.66 4.40 -9.34
C TYR A 146 8.44 4.57 -10.25
N ALA A 147 7.28 4.91 -9.69
CA ALA A 147 6.05 5.14 -10.45
C ALA A 147 6.23 6.26 -11.50
N LEU A 148 6.86 7.37 -11.12
CA LEU A 148 7.15 8.48 -12.02
C LEU A 148 8.06 8.03 -13.18
N THR A 149 9.09 7.25 -12.88
CA THR A 149 10.04 6.75 -13.87
C THR A 149 9.37 5.79 -14.86
N GLU A 150 8.69 4.76 -14.35
CA GLU A 150 8.05 3.72 -15.19
C GLU A 150 6.89 4.27 -16.03
N ALA A 151 6.11 5.19 -15.45
CA ALA A 151 5.00 5.83 -16.16
C ALA A 151 5.44 7.01 -17.06
N GLN A 152 6.75 7.35 -17.05
CA GLN A 152 7.33 8.48 -17.79
C GLN A 152 6.65 9.82 -17.47
N LEU A 153 6.36 10.03 -16.18
CA LEU A 153 5.73 11.24 -15.65
C LEU A 153 6.81 12.23 -15.18
N ASP A 154 6.63 13.50 -15.52
CA ASP A 154 7.59 14.57 -15.17
C ASP A 154 6.87 15.67 -14.36
N PRO A 155 7.08 15.72 -13.03
CA PRO A 155 6.44 16.72 -12.17
C PRO A 155 6.78 18.17 -12.53
N THR A 156 7.83 18.39 -13.29
CA THR A 156 8.19 19.75 -13.76
C THR A 156 7.36 20.20 -14.97
N LYS A 157 6.69 19.27 -15.65
CA LYS A 157 5.92 19.53 -16.87
C LYS A 157 4.42 19.35 -16.69
N GLU A 158 4.01 18.54 -15.70
CA GLU A 158 2.59 18.26 -15.45
C GLU A 158 2.28 18.29 -13.94
N ALA A 159 1.08 18.74 -13.60
CA ALA A 159 0.62 18.77 -12.22
C ALA A 159 0.17 17.35 -11.79
N ILE A 160 0.95 16.75 -10.92
CA ILE A 160 0.73 15.42 -10.38
C ILE A 160 0.37 15.55 -8.89
N ILE A 161 -0.62 14.77 -8.44
CA ILE A 161 -1.03 14.75 -7.04
C ILE A 161 -1.02 13.34 -6.48
N MET A 162 -0.54 13.20 -5.23
CA MET A 162 -0.63 11.96 -4.44
C MET A 162 -1.82 12.03 -3.48
N VAL A 163 -2.62 11.00 -3.43
CA VAL A 163 -3.75 10.83 -2.50
C VAL A 163 -3.46 9.65 -1.60
N GLY A 164 -3.46 9.87 -0.29
CA GLY A 164 -3.18 8.81 0.69
C GLY A 164 -3.69 9.18 2.09
N ASP A 165 -3.71 8.19 3.00
CA ASP A 165 -4.24 8.35 4.36
C ASP A 165 -3.14 8.52 5.42
N ARG A 166 -1.87 8.40 5.04
CA ARG A 166 -0.73 8.44 5.97
C ARG A 166 0.20 9.61 5.71
N ASN A 167 0.92 10.02 6.76
CA ASN A 167 1.93 11.08 6.67
C ASN A 167 3.05 10.74 5.68
N HIS A 168 3.41 9.46 5.54
CA HIS A 168 4.47 9.06 4.60
C HIS A 168 4.03 9.19 3.13
N ASP A 169 2.73 9.20 2.82
CA ASP A 169 2.22 9.55 1.50
C ASP A 169 2.51 11.01 1.19
N ILE A 170 2.20 11.89 2.15
CA ILE A 170 2.44 13.33 2.04
C ILE A 170 3.93 13.62 1.94
N LEU A 171 4.74 13.05 2.85
CA LEU A 171 6.19 13.25 2.86
C LEU A 171 6.86 12.68 1.61
N GLY A 172 6.40 11.49 1.15
CA GLY A 172 6.90 10.87 -0.07
C GLY A 172 6.56 11.70 -1.32
N ALA A 173 5.37 12.29 -1.38
CA ALA A 173 4.97 13.20 -2.43
C ALA A 173 5.86 14.45 -2.45
N GLN A 174 6.05 15.10 -1.30
CA GLN A 174 6.91 16.29 -1.16
C GLN A 174 8.34 16.03 -1.62
N GLN A 175 8.93 14.89 -1.24
CA GLN A 175 10.29 14.50 -1.65
C GLN A 175 10.42 14.32 -3.17
N ASN A 176 9.33 14.03 -3.86
CA ASN A 176 9.28 13.88 -5.31
C ASN A 176 8.71 15.11 -6.04
N GLY A 177 8.50 16.22 -5.33
CA GLY A 177 8.00 17.46 -5.94
C GLY A 177 6.52 17.41 -6.34
N LEU A 178 5.72 16.52 -5.73
CA LEU A 178 4.29 16.39 -5.98
C LEU A 178 3.46 17.13 -4.95
N ASP A 179 2.28 17.58 -5.38
CA ASP A 179 1.21 17.96 -4.46
C ASP A 179 0.61 16.72 -3.79
N SER A 180 -0.10 16.90 -2.68
CA SER A 180 -0.71 15.79 -1.95
C SER A 180 -2.04 16.15 -1.29
N ILE A 181 -2.92 15.13 -1.16
CA ILE A 181 -4.16 15.17 -0.39
C ILE A 181 -4.14 14.05 0.62
N GLY A 182 -4.31 14.40 1.90
CA GLY A 182 -4.60 13.44 2.96
C GLY A 182 -6.09 13.12 3.01
N VAL A 183 -6.43 11.83 3.04
CA VAL A 183 -7.80 11.34 3.30
C VAL A 183 -7.88 10.73 4.70
N LEU A 184 -9.12 10.65 5.28
CA LEU A 184 -9.36 10.17 6.65
C LEU A 184 -10.22 8.90 6.61
#